data_b0f3cc60f6450654eb9b7ce6f08e546d
#
_entry.id   b0f3cc60f6450654eb9b7ce6f08e546d
#
_cell.length_a   1.000
_cell.length_b   1.000
_cell.length_c   1.000
_cell.angle_alpha   90.00
_cell.angle_beta   90.00
_cell.angle_gamma   90.00
#
_symmetry.space_group_name_H-M   'P 1'
#
loop_
_entity.id
_entity.type
_entity.pdbx_description
1 polymer ?
#
loop_
_entity_poly.entity_id
_entity_poly.type
_entity_poly.pdbx_seq_one_letter_code
_entity_poly.pdbx_strand_id
1 'polypeptide(L)' 'MANKIIIPSAGQRTDEFKILNINVKMGQKVQEGDILAEIETDKSTMEIESFCSGEVSKILAKVGDTVSTGETIILIK' A
#
# COMPACT_ATOMS: atom_id res chain seq x y z
N MET A 1 -8.03 -16.59 4.14
CA MET A 1 -8.49 -15.28 4.65
C MET A 1 -7.69 -14.17 4.01
N ALA A 2 -8.32 -13.03 3.80
CA ALA A 2 -7.62 -11.90 3.19
C ALA A 2 -6.75 -11.19 4.21
N ASN A 3 -5.55 -10.80 3.80
CA ASN A 3 -4.67 -9.96 4.59
C ASN A 3 -4.80 -8.53 4.09
N LYS A 4 -4.87 -7.60 5.03
CA LYS A 4 -5.03 -6.19 4.69
C LYS A 4 -3.67 -5.51 4.67
N ILE A 5 -3.38 -4.84 3.57
CA ILE A 5 -2.18 -4.00 3.47
C ILE A 5 -2.62 -2.59 3.80
N ILE A 6 -2.13 -2.08 4.92
CA ILE A 6 -2.55 -0.77 5.42
C ILE A 6 -1.39 0.22 5.30
N ILE A 7 -1.74 1.50 5.35
CA ILE A 7 -0.74 2.57 5.38
C ILE A 7 -0.13 2.61 6.78
N PRO A 8 1.18 2.37 6.91
CA PRO A 8 1.84 2.39 8.23
C PRO A 8 2.06 3.82 8.71
N SER A 9 2.26 3.96 10.00
CA SER A 9 2.68 5.23 10.56
C SER A 9 4.15 5.45 10.18
N ALA A 10 4.42 6.60 9.57
CA ALA A 10 5.76 6.94 9.10
C ALA A 10 6.47 7.96 9.99
N GLY A 11 5.90 8.28 11.15
CA GLY A 11 6.48 9.28 12.04
C GLY A 11 6.41 10.69 11.50
N GLN A 12 5.48 10.92 10.58
CA GLN A 12 5.32 12.21 9.93
C GLN A 12 4.38 13.11 10.72
N ARG A 13 4.42 14.39 10.42
CA ARG A 13 3.49 15.35 11.01
C ARG A 13 2.08 15.15 10.49
N THR A 14 1.97 14.72 9.24
CA THR A 14 0.68 14.51 8.62
C THR A 14 0.37 13.02 8.60
N ASP A 15 -0.91 12.69 8.71
CA ASP A 15 -1.38 11.33 8.54
C ASP A 15 -1.85 11.07 7.12
N GLU A 16 -1.69 12.03 6.24
CA GLU A 16 -2.15 11.91 4.85
C GLU A 16 -0.97 11.76 3.91
N PHE A 17 -1.12 10.84 2.98
CA PHE A 17 -0.08 10.52 2.00
C PHE A 17 -0.71 10.40 0.63
N LYS A 18 0.04 10.75 -0.39
CA LYS A 18 -0.42 10.63 -1.76
C LYS A 18 0.12 9.34 -2.37
N ILE A 19 -0.74 8.59 -3.05
CA ILE A 19 -0.33 7.38 -3.77
C ILE A 19 0.39 7.81 -5.04
N LEU A 20 1.69 7.51 -5.12
CA LEU A 20 2.49 7.82 -6.30
C LEU A 20 2.42 6.72 -7.33
N ASN A 21 2.38 5.46 -6.88
CA ASN A 21 2.41 4.34 -7.78
C ASN A 21 1.78 3.11 -7.12
N ILE A 22 1.13 2.28 -7.93
CA ILE A 22 0.64 0.97 -7.51
C ILE A 22 1.33 -0.04 -8.42
N ASN A 23 2.16 -0.89 -7.84
CA ASN A 23 3.05 -1.78 -8.59
C ASN A 23 2.44 -3.15 -8.87
N VAL A 24 1.21 -3.37 -8.47
CA VAL A 24 0.56 -4.67 -8.63
C VAL A 24 -0.81 -4.51 -9.25
N LYS A 25 -1.35 -5.64 -9.74
CA LYS A 25 -2.67 -5.70 -10.36
C LYS A 25 -3.51 -6.72 -9.63
N MET A 26 -4.83 -6.61 -9.75
CA MET A 26 -5.73 -7.61 -9.22
C MET A 26 -5.44 -8.96 -9.87
N GLY A 27 -5.35 -9.99 -9.03
CA GLY A 27 -5.03 -11.34 -9.51
C GLY A 27 -3.55 -11.65 -9.55
N GLN A 28 -2.69 -10.67 -9.32
CA GLN A 28 -1.24 -10.89 -9.33
C GLN A 28 -0.80 -11.59 -8.06
N LYS A 29 0.13 -12.53 -8.20
CA LYS A 29 0.72 -13.21 -7.05
C LYS A 29 1.89 -12.38 -6.53
N VAL A 30 1.95 -12.25 -5.21
CA VAL A 30 3.01 -11.49 -4.55
C VAL A 30 3.64 -12.33 -3.45
N GLN A 31 4.84 -11.95 -3.06
CA GLN A 31 5.59 -12.60 -2.00
C GLN A 31 5.92 -11.57 -0.93
N GLU A 32 6.19 -12.07 0.27
CA GLU A 32 6.64 -11.21 1.36
C GLU A 32 7.86 -10.41 0.92
N GLY A 33 7.80 -9.10 1.13
CA GLY A 33 8.88 -8.19 0.73
C GLY A 33 8.68 -7.53 -0.62
N ASP A 34 7.71 -8.01 -1.42
CA ASP A 34 7.42 -7.35 -2.71
C ASP A 34 6.88 -5.94 -2.46
N ILE A 35 7.33 -5.00 -3.28
CA ILE A 35 6.86 -3.62 -3.20
C ILE A 35 5.52 -3.51 -3.89
N LEU A 36 4.49 -3.19 -3.12
CA LEU A 36 3.12 -3.13 -3.64
C LEU A 36 2.75 -1.75 -4.14
N ALA A 37 3.24 -0.71 -3.47
CA ALA A 37 2.86 0.66 -3.78
C ALA A 37 3.94 1.61 -3.29
N GLU A 38 3.88 2.83 -3.82
CA GLU A 38 4.76 3.91 -3.37
C GLU A 38 3.89 5.09 -2.98
N ILE A 39 4.21 5.70 -1.85
CA ILE A 39 3.47 6.86 -1.36
C ILE A 39 4.42 8.02 -1.12
N GLU A 40 3.88 9.23 -1.20
CA GLU A 40 4.63 10.44 -0.93
C GLU A 40 4.31 10.92 0.48
N THR A 41 5.36 11.18 1.25
CA THR A 41 5.24 11.76 2.58
C THR A 41 5.64 13.23 2.50
N ASP A 42 5.57 13.92 3.63
CA ASP A 42 5.95 15.33 3.66
C ASP A 42 7.45 15.56 3.45
N LYS A 43 8.27 14.53 3.55
CA LYS A 43 9.73 14.65 3.42
C LYS A 43 10.31 13.87 2.26
N SER A 44 9.69 12.75 1.91
CA SER A 44 10.26 11.86 0.91
C SER A 44 9.18 10.90 0.43
N THR A 45 9.60 9.86 -0.29
CA THR A 45 8.71 8.77 -0.70
C THR A 45 8.95 7.57 0.20
N MET A 46 7.92 6.74 0.33
CA MET A 46 8.00 5.51 1.10
C MET A 46 7.39 4.37 0.30
N GLU A 47 8.02 3.20 0.40
CA GLU A 47 7.52 2.01 -0.29
C GLU A 47 6.69 1.18 0.66
N ILE A 48 5.57 0.67 0.17
CA ILE A 48 4.70 -0.22 0.94
C ILE A 48 4.96 -1.63 0.47
N GLU A 49 5.48 -2.47 1.37
CA GLU A 49 5.83 -3.84 1.06
C GLU A 49 4.75 -4.80 1.54
N SER A 50 4.66 -5.95 0.87
CA SER A 50 3.80 -7.02 1.33
C SER A 50 4.44 -7.70 2.53
N PHE A 51 3.66 -7.94 3.58
CA PHE A 51 4.13 -8.70 4.74
C PHE A 51 3.76 -10.18 4.64
N CYS A 52 3.16 -10.59 3.53
CA CYS A 52 2.73 -11.98 3.34
C CYS A 52 2.78 -12.35 1.87
N SER A 53 2.71 -13.65 1.60
CA SER A 53 2.61 -14.17 0.25
C SER A 53 1.15 -14.45 -0.05
N GLY A 54 0.75 -14.26 -1.31
CA GLY A 54 -0.62 -14.53 -1.70
C GLY A 54 -0.94 -13.89 -3.02
N GLU A 55 -2.22 -13.68 -3.26
CA GLU A 55 -2.71 -13.12 -4.51
C GLU A 55 -3.47 -11.84 -4.20
N VAL A 56 -3.23 -10.79 -4.99
CA VAL A 56 -3.93 -9.51 -4.84
C VAL A 56 -5.40 -9.74 -5.17
N SER A 57 -6.27 -9.64 -4.17
CA SER A 57 -7.70 -9.86 -4.37
C SER A 57 -8.44 -8.56 -4.68
N LYS A 58 -7.98 -7.43 -4.10
CA LYS A 58 -8.56 -6.13 -4.38
C LYS A 58 -7.55 -5.03 -4.19
N ILE A 59 -7.70 -3.99 -4.99
CA ILE A 59 -6.92 -2.76 -4.84
C ILE A 59 -7.94 -1.66 -4.54
N LEU A 60 -7.83 -1.07 -3.35
CA LEU A 60 -8.84 -0.13 -2.84
C LEU A 60 -8.45 1.33 -3.01
N ALA A 61 -7.23 1.59 -3.49
CA ALA A 61 -6.74 2.95 -3.72
C ALA A 61 -6.16 3.05 -5.13
N LYS A 62 -6.04 4.26 -5.64
CA LYS A 62 -5.55 4.53 -6.99
C LYS A 62 -4.39 5.51 -6.94
N VAL A 63 -3.58 5.50 -7.99
CA VAL A 63 -2.55 6.52 -8.17
C VAL A 63 -3.20 7.90 -8.14
N GLY A 64 -2.64 8.79 -7.35
CA GLY A 64 -3.16 10.14 -7.16
C GLY A 64 -4.10 10.29 -5.98
N ASP A 65 -4.58 9.18 -5.39
CA ASP A 65 -5.44 9.25 -4.22
C ASP A 65 -4.66 9.71 -3.00
N THR A 66 -5.36 10.38 -2.08
CA THR A 66 -4.83 10.71 -0.76
C THR A 66 -5.34 9.66 0.21
N VAL A 67 -4.44 9.06 0.96
CA VAL A 67 -4.78 8.02 1.95
C VAL A 67 -4.23 8.41 3.30
N SER A 68 -4.79 7.80 4.33
CA SER A 68 -4.42 8.10 5.73
C SER A 68 -3.78 6.90 6.40
N THR A 69 -3.02 7.16 7.45
CA THR A 69 -2.44 6.10 8.29
C THR A 69 -3.54 5.15 8.75
N GLY A 70 -3.29 3.86 8.58
CA GLY A 70 -4.24 2.82 8.97
C GLY A 70 -5.27 2.47 7.91
N GLU A 71 -5.30 3.23 6.81
CA GLU A 71 -6.24 2.95 5.74
C GLU A 71 -5.80 1.72 4.95
N THR A 72 -6.74 0.84 4.64
CA THR A 72 -6.45 -0.36 3.84
C THR A 72 -6.42 0.00 2.37
N ILE A 73 -5.32 -0.31 1.69
CA ILE A 73 -5.16 0.02 0.28
C ILE A 73 -5.21 -1.21 -0.63
N ILE A 74 -4.80 -2.36 -0.13
CA ILE A 74 -4.74 -3.59 -0.94
C ILE A 74 -5.17 -4.76 -0.06
N LEU A 75 -5.88 -5.71 -0.63
CA LEU A 75 -6.23 -6.96 0.04
C LEU A 75 -5.50 -8.10 -0.63
N ILE A 76 -4.82 -8.91 0.17
CA ILE A 76 -4.09 -10.10 -0.28
C ILE A 76 -4.84 -11.33 0.19
N LYS A 77 -5.10 -12.21 -0.71
CA LYS A 77 -5.87 -13.42 -0.48
C LYS A 77 -4.99 -14.60 -0.09
#